data_f0ae1e14cace1030a17e3683ba867797
#
_entry.id   f0ae1e14cace1030a17e3683ba867797
#
_cell.length_a   1.000
_cell.length_b   1.000
_cell.length_c   1.000
_cell.angle_alpha   90.00
_cell.angle_beta   90.00
_cell.angle_gamma   90.00
#
_symmetry.space_group_name_H-M   'P 1'
#
loop_
_entity.id
_entity.type
_entity.pdbx_description
1 polymer ?
#
loop_
_entity_poly.entity_id
_entity_poly.type
_entity_poly.pdbx_seq_one_letter_code
_entity_poly.pdbx_strand_id
1 'polypeptide(L)'
;MKPISLLAAAVIAALFANSALGQTRTPSSNRDRNAYFGDLHVHTKLSFDAYIFNVRATPDDAYRYAQGESIHHAGGYDVRLTDAPLDFLAVTDHSEYLGILPAMNDPQHPLSKIPYAPDLFSSDRAKITAAFQRIGTSLRSGQYLPELKDPATSRSAWRTVVESADRNYVPGKFTTFRGYEYTSAPDGQNLHRNVIFAGSRSPDLPFTALESQNPEALWRWMDQQRAQGTEVLAIPHNSNGSDGRMFQRVQFDGRPMDRSYAQLRTRNEPLAEITQVKGTSETHPSLSPNDEWSSFEIMETYIGSDTRVTKFAGSYARDALKAGLELQQSQGFDPYRFGFVGASDTHNAAGPFEESRYFSKVGVLDAKPEQRGSVPPAGRTWDTYEPTGSAARYQTWGASGLTGVWAEENTREAIFAALRRKETFATSGPRMRVRFFAGYGLPDGLENRLDMVSQSYAHGVPMGSDLLQRGTTAPRFLVWALRDAHAGWLQRVQIVKGWIEDGKAQERVFDVACSDGLTPDSTTHRCGDNGATVDLRTCAVSENKGAVELRSLWSDPTFDARQRAFYYVRVLENPSCRWSTWDALRAGVEPNPKLPKTIQERAWSSPIWYVPQT
;
A
#
# COMPACT_ATOMS: atom_id res chain seq x y z
N MET A 1 -70.36 -30.87 26.93
CA MET A 1 -68.87 -30.74 26.83
C MET A 1 -68.54 -30.58 25.37
N LYS A 2 -68.19 -29.36 24.98
CA LYS A 2 -67.82 -29.01 23.58
C LYS A 2 -66.30 -29.00 23.43
N PRO A 3 -65.70 -29.46 22.36
CA PRO A 3 -64.27 -29.36 22.12
C PRO A 3 -63.94 -27.99 21.48
N ILE A 4 -63.23 -27.15 22.21
CA ILE A 4 -62.53 -25.98 21.70
C ILE A 4 -61.05 -26.22 21.99
N SER A 5 -60.18 -26.11 21.02
CA SER A 5 -58.73 -26.00 21.11
C SER A 5 -57.94 -26.91 20.14
N LEU A 6 -58.07 -26.67 18.86
CA LEU A 6 -57.09 -27.19 17.87
C LEU A 6 -56.77 -26.17 16.76
N LEU A 7 -57.34 -24.96 16.82
CA LEU A 7 -57.02 -23.91 15.82
C LEU A 7 -56.01 -22.84 16.28
N ALA A 8 -55.71 -22.79 17.59
CA ALA A 8 -54.80 -21.76 18.11
C ALA A 8 -53.30 -22.12 18.00
N ALA A 9 -52.96 -23.41 17.86
CA ALA A 9 -51.57 -23.87 17.78
C ALA A 9 -50.94 -23.73 16.38
N ALA A 10 -51.76 -23.68 15.31
CA ALA A 10 -51.26 -23.59 13.95
C ALA A 10 -50.96 -22.15 13.50
N VAL A 11 -51.51 -21.13 14.17
CA VAL A 11 -51.25 -19.70 13.82
C VAL A 11 -49.98 -19.17 14.50
N ILE A 12 -49.59 -19.72 15.63
CA ILE A 12 -48.37 -19.30 16.34
C ILE A 12 -47.11 -19.91 15.70
N ALA A 13 -47.21 -21.11 15.10
CA ALA A 13 -46.08 -21.71 14.36
C ALA A 13 -45.77 -21.02 13.01
N ALA A 14 -46.76 -20.36 12.38
CA ALA A 14 -46.57 -19.61 11.14
C ALA A 14 -45.95 -18.21 11.35
N LEU A 15 -45.97 -17.66 12.57
CA LEU A 15 -45.41 -16.36 12.90
C LEU A 15 -43.92 -16.43 13.32
N PHE A 16 -43.39 -17.61 13.63
CA PHE A 16 -41.97 -17.81 13.93
C PHE A 16 -41.13 -18.36 12.78
N ALA A 17 -41.72 -18.76 11.67
CA ALA A 17 -41.02 -19.26 10.49
C ALA A 17 -40.60 -18.14 9.51
N ASN A 18 -41.02 -16.88 9.71
CA ASN A 18 -40.72 -15.75 8.82
C ASN A 18 -39.62 -14.79 9.31
N SER A 19 -38.91 -15.14 10.37
CA SER A 19 -37.85 -14.28 10.95
C SER A 19 -36.41 -14.78 10.71
N ALA A 20 -36.20 -15.75 9.83
CA ALA A 20 -34.87 -16.30 9.54
C ALA A 20 -34.44 -16.21 8.06
N LEU A 21 -35.18 -15.49 7.23
CA LEU A 21 -34.62 -15.00 5.97
C LEU A 21 -33.99 -13.65 6.28
N GLY A 22 -32.69 -13.66 6.64
CA GLY A 22 -31.89 -12.45 6.73
C GLY A 22 -32.08 -11.65 5.43
N GLN A 23 -32.79 -10.53 5.53
CA GLN A 23 -32.82 -9.56 4.45
C GLN A 23 -31.37 -9.21 4.16
N THR A 24 -30.82 -9.68 3.06
CA THR A 24 -29.59 -9.14 2.48
C THR A 24 -29.88 -7.68 2.19
N ARG A 25 -29.51 -6.81 3.14
CA ARG A 25 -29.56 -5.36 2.93
C ARG A 25 -28.73 -5.10 1.69
N THR A 26 -29.35 -4.62 0.62
CA THR A 26 -28.61 -4.09 -0.52
C THR A 26 -27.70 -3.00 0.01
N PRO A 27 -26.39 -3.04 -0.26
CA PRO A 27 -25.47 -1.98 0.15
C PRO A 27 -25.99 -0.62 -0.30
N SER A 28 -25.94 0.37 0.58
CA SER A 28 -26.38 1.72 0.22
C SER A 28 -25.33 2.34 -0.71
N SER A 29 -25.71 2.61 -1.94
CA SER A 29 -24.85 3.29 -2.91
C SER A 29 -24.85 4.80 -2.68
N ASN A 30 -23.65 5.41 -2.61
CA ASN A 30 -23.44 6.85 -2.47
C ASN A 30 -22.80 7.41 -3.74
N ARG A 31 -23.51 8.27 -4.47
CA ARG A 31 -23.01 8.90 -5.70
C ARG A 31 -21.78 9.79 -5.46
N ASP A 32 -21.68 10.42 -4.29
CA ASP A 32 -20.54 11.23 -3.88
C ASP A 32 -19.39 10.38 -3.33
N ARG A 33 -19.56 9.06 -3.33
CA ARG A 33 -18.61 8.03 -2.89
C ARG A 33 -18.22 8.15 -1.42
N ASN A 34 -17.92 7.04 -0.81
CA ASN A 34 -17.40 6.93 0.54
C ASN A 34 -15.91 6.61 0.50
N ALA A 35 -15.16 7.06 1.52
CA ALA A 35 -13.80 6.61 1.72
C ALA A 35 -13.82 5.23 2.39
N TYR A 36 -13.16 4.27 1.77
CA TYR A 36 -12.90 2.94 2.33
C TYR A 36 -11.41 2.73 2.49
N PHE A 37 -11.00 2.15 3.62
CA PHE A 37 -9.59 1.89 3.94
C PHE A 37 -9.32 0.40 4.02
N GLY A 38 -8.24 -0.04 3.42
CA GLY A 38 -7.86 -1.44 3.44
C GLY A 38 -6.39 -1.68 3.14
N ASP A 39 -6.02 -2.95 3.21
CA ASP A 39 -4.67 -3.42 2.93
C ASP A 39 -4.69 -4.44 1.79
N LEU A 40 -3.90 -4.21 0.77
CA LEU A 40 -3.82 -5.05 -0.42
C LEU A 40 -2.51 -5.85 -0.50
N HIS A 41 -1.76 -5.92 0.63
CA HIS A 41 -0.46 -6.57 0.68
C HIS A 41 -0.21 -7.23 2.04
N VAL A 42 -0.66 -8.48 2.19
CA VAL A 42 -0.64 -9.22 3.45
C VAL A 42 -0.19 -10.66 3.22
N HIS A 43 0.79 -11.11 3.99
CA HIS A 43 1.30 -12.49 3.99
C HIS A 43 0.87 -13.26 5.22
N THR A 44 0.65 -14.56 5.02
CA THR A 44 0.23 -15.52 6.03
C THR A 44 1.21 -16.71 6.10
N LYS A 45 0.86 -17.74 6.86
CA LYS A 45 1.67 -18.97 6.90
C LYS A 45 1.86 -19.65 5.55
N LEU A 46 1.13 -19.25 4.51
CA LEU A 46 1.24 -19.87 3.17
C LEU A 46 2.38 -19.28 2.35
N SER A 47 2.88 -18.08 2.68
CA SER A 47 4.12 -17.52 2.14
C SER A 47 5.32 -18.28 2.66
N PHE A 48 6.25 -18.60 1.78
CA PHE A 48 7.43 -19.41 2.12
C PHE A 48 8.28 -18.78 3.22
N ASP A 49 8.51 -17.47 3.18
CA ASP A 49 9.34 -16.75 4.15
C ASP A 49 8.60 -16.49 5.47
N ALA A 50 7.33 -16.11 5.45
CA ALA A 50 6.55 -15.94 6.68
C ALA A 50 6.53 -17.23 7.51
N TYR A 51 6.38 -18.38 6.86
CA TYR A 51 6.39 -19.67 7.56
C TYR A 51 7.73 -19.97 8.23
N ILE A 52 8.86 -19.68 7.56
CA ILE A 52 10.21 -19.80 8.12
C ILE A 52 10.42 -18.87 9.30
N PHE A 53 9.82 -17.67 9.27
CA PHE A 53 9.85 -16.71 10.39
C PHE A 53 8.89 -17.07 11.52
N ASN A 54 8.46 -18.34 11.56
CA ASN A 54 7.57 -18.93 12.56
C ASN A 54 6.14 -18.37 12.57
N VAL A 55 5.71 -17.70 11.50
CA VAL A 55 4.32 -17.26 11.38
C VAL A 55 3.44 -18.48 11.11
N ARG A 56 2.36 -18.60 11.88
CA ARG A 56 1.37 -19.69 11.77
C ARG A 56 -0.04 -19.17 11.52
N ALA A 57 -0.20 -17.83 11.53
CA ALA A 57 -1.47 -17.18 11.20
C ALA A 57 -1.92 -17.56 9.79
N THR A 58 -3.20 -17.87 9.67
CA THR A 58 -3.87 -18.31 8.43
C THR A 58 -4.42 -17.11 7.65
N PRO A 59 -4.86 -17.30 6.40
CA PRO A 59 -5.65 -16.28 5.69
C PRO A 59 -6.89 -15.83 6.46
N ASP A 60 -7.60 -16.74 7.15
CA ASP A 60 -8.75 -16.38 7.99
C ASP A 60 -8.34 -15.49 9.18
N ASP A 61 -7.17 -15.73 9.79
CA ASP A 61 -6.65 -14.89 10.87
C ASP A 61 -6.38 -13.46 10.36
N ALA A 62 -5.86 -13.29 9.13
CA ALA A 62 -5.66 -11.97 8.54
C ALA A 62 -6.99 -11.21 8.38
N TYR A 63 -8.04 -11.88 7.91
CA TYR A 63 -9.37 -11.28 7.80
C TYR A 63 -10.00 -10.98 9.17
N ARG A 64 -9.79 -11.83 10.18
CA ARG A 64 -10.22 -11.59 11.56
C ARG A 64 -9.53 -10.37 12.16
N TYR A 65 -8.20 -10.28 11.99
CA TYR A 65 -7.43 -9.10 12.43
C TYR A 65 -7.95 -7.83 11.78
N ALA A 66 -8.15 -7.83 10.46
CA ALA A 66 -8.67 -6.68 9.73
C ALA A 66 -10.07 -6.25 10.21
N GLN A 67 -10.87 -7.18 10.72
CA GLN A 67 -12.18 -6.93 11.32
C GLN A 67 -12.11 -6.53 12.81
N GLY A 68 -10.90 -6.35 13.36
CA GLY A 68 -10.69 -5.90 14.75
C GLY A 68 -10.64 -7.01 15.78
N GLU A 69 -10.54 -8.28 15.38
CA GLU A 69 -10.33 -9.39 16.32
C GLU A 69 -8.84 -9.53 16.68
N SER A 70 -8.57 -10.14 17.82
CA SER A 70 -7.21 -10.48 18.25
C SER A 70 -6.73 -11.74 17.55
N ILE A 71 -5.46 -11.75 17.12
CA ILE A 71 -4.78 -12.94 16.62
C ILE A 71 -3.45 -13.16 17.32
N HIS A 72 -2.99 -14.41 17.37
CA HIS A 72 -1.73 -14.76 18.00
C HIS A 72 -0.53 -14.45 17.09
N HIS A 73 0.42 -13.67 17.61
CA HIS A 73 1.65 -13.29 16.91
C HIS A 73 2.77 -14.32 17.17
N ALA A 74 3.62 -14.54 16.18
CA ALA A 74 4.76 -15.47 16.28
C ALA A 74 5.74 -15.17 17.44
N GLY A 75 5.76 -13.94 17.92
CA GLY A 75 6.53 -13.49 19.09
C GLY A 75 6.00 -13.93 20.45
N GLY A 76 4.86 -14.64 20.49
CA GLY A 76 4.26 -15.17 21.73
C GLY A 76 3.34 -14.18 22.46
N TYR A 77 2.75 -13.23 21.76
CA TYR A 77 1.76 -12.27 22.28
C TYR A 77 0.62 -12.09 21.26
N ASP A 78 -0.47 -11.50 21.70
CA ASP A 78 -1.61 -11.24 20.84
C ASP A 78 -1.56 -9.82 20.27
N VAL A 79 -1.99 -9.65 19.02
CA VAL A 79 -2.10 -8.38 18.32
C VAL A 79 -3.52 -8.14 17.86
N ARG A 80 -3.93 -6.87 17.84
CA ARG A 80 -5.26 -6.44 17.46
C ARG A 80 -5.21 -5.02 16.89
N LEU A 81 -6.06 -4.71 15.93
CA LEU A 81 -6.34 -3.31 15.56
C LEU A 81 -6.96 -2.57 16.74
N THR A 82 -6.50 -1.37 17.01
CA THR A 82 -7.01 -0.55 18.12
C THR A 82 -8.05 0.45 17.66
N ASP A 83 -7.98 0.83 16.39
CA ASP A 83 -8.97 1.66 15.70
C ASP A 83 -10.11 0.84 15.11
N ALA A 84 -10.96 1.50 14.32
CA ALA A 84 -12.03 0.84 13.60
C ALA A 84 -11.49 -0.30 12.71
N PRO A 85 -12.27 -1.37 12.44
CA PRO A 85 -11.95 -2.36 11.43
C PRO A 85 -11.56 -1.76 10.09
N LEU A 86 -10.78 -2.49 9.28
CA LEU A 86 -10.59 -2.15 7.87
C LEU A 86 -11.88 -2.42 7.09
N ASP A 87 -12.07 -1.71 5.99
CA ASP A 87 -13.22 -1.89 5.11
C ASP A 87 -12.98 -3.00 4.09
N PHE A 88 -11.72 -3.25 3.73
CA PHE A 88 -11.35 -4.31 2.79
C PHE A 88 -9.94 -4.85 3.05
N LEU A 89 -9.68 -6.07 2.57
CA LEU A 89 -8.37 -6.71 2.63
C LEU A 89 -8.16 -7.68 1.46
N ALA A 90 -6.91 -7.81 1.00
CA ALA A 90 -6.45 -8.92 0.17
C ALA A 90 -5.29 -9.64 0.84
N VAL A 91 -5.41 -10.93 1.08
CA VAL A 91 -4.26 -11.78 1.36
C VAL A 91 -3.53 -12.03 0.04
N THR A 92 -2.24 -11.74 0.02
CA THR A 92 -1.38 -11.78 -1.17
C THR A 92 -0.11 -12.57 -0.90
N ASP A 93 -0.25 -13.78 -0.37
CA ASP A 93 0.88 -14.69 -0.16
C ASP A 93 1.69 -14.86 -1.45
N HIS A 94 3.01 -15.00 -1.34
CA HIS A 94 3.90 -15.28 -2.47
C HIS A 94 3.43 -16.48 -3.28
N SER A 95 3.31 -16.32 -4.60
CA SER A 95 2.93 -17.43 -5.49
C SER A 95 4.05 -18.47 -5.63
N GLU A 96 5.30 -18.04 -5.47
CA GLU A 96 6.48 -18.90 -5.48
C GLU A 96 6.49 -19.79 -4.23
N TYR A 97 6.49 -21.09 -4.45
CA TYR A 97 6.46 -22.08 -3.37
C TYR A 97 5.27 -21.94 -2.41
N LEU A 98 4.13 -21.45 -2.91
CA LEU A 98 2.90 -21.24 -2.13
C LEU A 98 2.48 -22.55 -1.42
N GLY A 99 2.44 -22.53 -0.07
CA GLY A 99 2.08 -23.67 0.77
C GLY A 99 3.11 -24.79 0.87
N ILE A 100 4.24 -24.69 0.16
CA ILE A 100 5.28 -25.75 0.15
C ILE A 100 5.96 -25.89 1.52
N LEU A 101 6.29 -24.77 2.19
CA LEU A 101 6.99 -24.81 3.47
C LEU A 101 6.14 -25.43 4.61
N PRO A 102 4.84 -25.09 4.74
CA PRO A 102 3.94 -25.83 5.62
C PRO A 102 3.95 -27.34 5.34
N ALA A 103 3.89 -27.74 4.07
CA ALA A 103 3.91 -29.15 3.69
C ALA A 103 5.27 -29.84 4.00
N MET A 104 6.40 -29.14 3.85
CA MET A 104 7.71 -29.65 4.27
C MET A 104 7.83 -29.87 5.78
N ASN A 105 7.05 -29.17 6.58
CA ASN A 105 7.01 -29.32 8.05
C ASN A 105 5.98 -30.34 8.53
N ASP A 106 5.15 -30.88 7.64
CA ASP A 106 4.19 -31.93 7.95
C ASP A 106 4.83 -33.32 7.81
N PRO A 107 5.04 -34.09 8.91
CA PRO A 107 5.67 -35.41 8.84
C PRO A 107 4.95 -36.42 7.94
N GLN A 108 3.66 -36.21 7.67
CA GLN A 108 2.86 -37.08 6.79
C GLN A 108 3.01 -36.73 5.31
N HIS A 109 3.50 -35.51 5.00
CA HIS A 109 3.63 -35.06 3.61
C HIS A 109 4.95 -35.57 2.98
N PRO A 110 4.96 -35.98 1.71
CA PRO A 110 6.20 -36.45 1.04
C PRO A 110 7.32 -35.40 1.05
N LEU A 111 7.01 -34.10 0.94
CA LEU A 111 7.99 -33.03 0.96
C LEU A 111 8.78 -32.94 2.29
N SER A 112 8.27 -33.48 3.38
CA SER A 112 9.01 -33.54 4.66
C SER A 112 10.23 -34.45 4.62
N LYS A 113 10.33 -35.34 3.60
CA LYS A 113 11.45 -36.27 3.40
C LYS A 113 12.61 -35.62 2.63
N ILE A 114 12.46 -34.38 2.15
CA ILE A 114 13.56 -33.64 1.51
C ILE A 114 14.69 -33.44 2.53
N PRO A 115 15.97 -33.77 2.16
CA PRO A 115 17.06 -33.85 3.13
C PRO A 115 17.29 -32.61 4.00
N TYR A 116 17.04 -31.42 3.46
CA TYR A 116 17.19 -30.16 4.19
C TYR A 116 15.90 -29.60 4.81
N ALA A 117 14.76 -30.30 4.68
CA ALA A 117 13.50 -29.84 5.27
C ALA A 117 13.61 -29.67 6.80
N PRO A 118 14.23 -30.58 7.57
CA PRO A 118 14.42 -30.39 9.01
C PRO A 118 15.28 -29.18 9.37
N ASP A 119 16.21 -28.77 8.51
CA ASP A 119 17.09 -27.62 8.74
C ASP A 119 16.34 -26.28 8.68
N LEU A 120 15.30 -26.16 7.83
CA LEU A 120 14.43 -24.99 7.72
C LEU A 120 13.63 -24.72 9.02
N PHE A 121 13.36 -25.75 9.81
CA PHE A 121 12.54 -25.67 11.02
C PHE A 121 13.35 -25.98 12.30
N SER A 122 14.66 -25.98 12.17
CA SER A 122 15.61 -26.19 13.27
C SER A 122 15.65 -24.98 14.23
N SER A 123 16.13 -25.21 15.44
CA SER A 123 16.55 -24.12 16.35
C SER A 123 17.95 -23.56 16.00
N ASP A 124 18.71 -24.24 15.15
CA ASP A 124 20.03 -23.82 14.69
C ASP A 124 19.90 -22.77 13.58
N ARG A 125 20.24 -21.52 13.91
CA ARG A 125 20.14 -20.39 12.99
C ARG A 125 21.02 -20.53 11.74
N ALA A 126 22.16 -21.18 11.85
CA ALA A 126 23.06 -21.39 10.69
C ALA A 126 22.42 -22.35 9.68
N LYS A 127 21.77 -23.42 10.16
CA LYS A 127 21.03 -24.38 9.34
C LYS A 127 19.85 -23.73 8.64
N ILE A 128 19.03 -22.98 9.39
CA ILE A 128 17.90 -22.21 8.83
C ILE A 128 18.41 -21.30 7.69
N THR A 129 19.47 -20.53 7.96
CA THR A 129 20.02 -19.60 6.99
C THR A 129 20.51 -20.31 5.73
N ALA A 130 21.25 -21.40 5.87
CA ALA A 130 21.78 -22.16 4.72
C ALA A 130 20.66 -22.77 3.87
N ALA A 131 19.64 -23.36 4.50
CA ALA A 131 18.48 -23.93 3.81
C ALA A 131 17.65 -22.84 3.12
N PHE A 132 17.43 -21.68 3.78
CA PHE A 132 16.71 -20.56 3.21
C PHE A 132 17.44 -19.91 2.03
N GLN A 133 18.77 -19.86 2.06
CA GLN A 133 19.57 -19.35 0.94
C GLN A 133 19.37 -20.13 -0.36
N ARG A 134 19.07 -21.45 -0.30
CA ARG A 134 18.73 -22.24 -1.50
C ARG A 134 17.46 -21.69 -2.16
N ILE A 135 16.41 -21.43 -1.38
CA ILE A 135 15.15 -20.86 -1.86
C ILE A 135 15.39 -19.45 -2.42
N GLY A 136 16.10 -18.61 -1.70
CA GLY A 136 16.44 -17.26 -2.15
C GLY A 136 17.27 -17.24 -3.44
N THR A 137 18.17 -18.22 -3.65
CA THR A 137 18.93 -18.36 -4.90
C THR A 137 18.01 -18.77 -6.05
N SER A 138 17.08 -19.69 -5.81
CA SER A 138 16.07 -20.09 -6.78
C SER A 138 15.23 -18.88 -7.25
N LEU A 139 14.76 -18.08 -6.31
CA LEU A 139 13.98 -16.88 -6.63
C LEU A 139 14.77 -15.86 -7.46
N ARG A 140 16.04 -15.59 -7.08
CA ARG A 140 16.88 -14.66 -7.84
C ARG A 140 17.23 -15.16 -9.25
N SER A 141 17.43 -16.47 -9.41
CA SER A 141 17.71 -17.08 -10.72
C SER A 141 16.46 -17.32 -11.57
N GLY A 142 15.25 -17.25 -10.97
CA GLY A 142 14.00 -17.59 -11.63
C GLY A 142 13.88 -19.08 -11.97
N GLN A 143 14.63 -19.95 -11.28
CA GLN A 143 14.64 -21.38 -11.55
C GLN A 143 14.06 -22.16 -10.37
N TYR A 144 13.07 -22.98 -10.65
CA TYR A 144 12.53 -23.91 -9.65
C TYR A 144 13.63 -24.79 -9.06
N LEU A 145 13.56 -25.02 -7.76
CA LEU A 145 14.17 -26.19 -7.13
C LEU A 145 13.30 -27.41 -7.50
N PRO A 146 13.80 -28.35 -8.31
CA PRO A 146 12.97 -29.43 -8.85
C PRO A 146 12.23 -30.23 -7.75
N GLU A 147 12.90 -30.41 -6.61
CA GLU A 147 12.39 -31.16 -5.46
C GLU A 147 11.25 -30.42 -4.73
N LEU A 148 11.09 -29.10 -4.93
CA LEU A 148 10.01 -28.26 -4.35
C LEU A 148 8.89 -28.00 -5.35
N LYS A 149 8.99 -28.49 -6.59
CA LYS A 149 7.95 -28.29 -7.60
C LYS A 149 6.79 -29.25 -7.38
N ASP A 150 5.84 -28.86 -6.57
CA ASP A 150 4.61 -29.60 -6.29
C ASP A 150 3.36 -28.76 -6.59
N PRO A 151 2.87 -28.79 -7.84
CA PRO A 151 1.66 -28.04 -8.22
C PRO A 151 0.39 -28.48 -7.48
N ALA A 152 0.33 -29.71 -6.96
CA ALA A 152 -0.83 -30.16 -6.21
C ALA A 152 -0.93 -29.47 -4.85
N THR A 153 0.18 -29.37 -4.13
CA THR A 153 0.29 -28.62 -2.87
C THR A 153 0.01 -27.13 -3.10
N SER A 154 0.63 -26.52 -4.12
CA SER A 154 0.39 -25.09 -4.42
C SER A 154 -1.06 -24.82 -4.82
N ARG A 155 -1.71 -25.73 -5.57
CA ARG A 155 -3.15 -25.61 -5.89
C ARG A 155 -4.03 -25.73 -4.64
N SER A 156 -3.70 -26.60 -3.72
CA SER A 156 -4.41 -26.75 -2.43
C SER A 156 -4.28 -25.49 -1.58
N ALA A 157 -3.08 -24.92 -1.48
CA ALA A 157 -2.83 -23.67 -0.76
C ALA A 157 -3.56 -22.49 -1.42
N TRP A 158 -3.49 -22.36 -2.75
CA TRP A 158 -4.24 -21.34 -3.47
C TRP A 158 -5.75 -21.44 -3.25
N ARG A 159 -6.29 -22.65 -3.28
CA ARG A 159 -7.70 -22.87 -2.95
C ARG A 159 -8.03 -22.39 -1.53
N THR A 160 -7.15 -22.62 -0.57
CA THR A 160 -7.31 -22.12 0.81
C THR A 160 -7.41 -20.59 0.83
N VAL A 161 -6.53 -19.87 0.12
CA VAL A 161 -6.58 -18.40 0.00
C VAL A 161 -7.92 -17.96 -0.60
N VAL A 162 -8.32 -18.55 -1.72
CA VAL A 162 -9.59 -18.23 -2.42
C VAL A 162 -10.81 -18.46 -1.54
N GLU A 163 -10.91 -19.62 -0.91
CA GLU A 163 -12.04 -19.98 -0.05
C GLU A 163 -12.10 -19.11 1.21
N SER A 164 -10.94 -18.76 1.78
CA SER A 164 -10.88 -17.84 2.92
C SER A 164 -11.38 -16.44 2.53
N ALA A 165 -10.95 -15.92 1.37
CA ALA A 165 -11.45 -14.65 0.86
C ALA A 165 -12.97 -14.67 0.67
N ASP A 166 -13.54 -15.77 0.16
CA ASP A 166 -14.99 -15.87 -0.07
C ASP A 166 -15.80 -15.99 1.21
N ARG A 167 -15.30 -16.78 2.19
CA ARG A 167 -15.98 -16.94 3.50
C ARG A 167 -16.05 -15.65 4.30
N ASN A 168 -15.04 -14.79 4.18
CA ASN A 168 -14.93 -13.55 4.94
C ASN A 168 -15.54 -12.34 4.20
N TYR A 169 -16.04 -12.50 2.98
CA TYR A 169 -16.68 -11.44 2.21
C TYR A 169 -18.09 -11.15 2.73
N VAL A 170 -18.32 -9.94 3.23
CA VAL A 170 -19.63 -9.46 3.69
C VAL A 170 -19.97 -8.16 2.94
N PRO A 171 -20.71 -8.24 1.81
CA PRO A 171 -21.06 -7.07 1.01
C PRO A 171 -21.68 -5.94 1.84
N GLY A 172 -21.21 -4.71 1.63
CA GLY A 172 -21.63 -3.54 2.39
C GLY A 172 -20.99 -3.37 3.76
N LYS A 173 -20.17 -4.33 4.22
CA LYS A 173 -19.50 -4.28 5.52
C LYS A 173 -18.00 -4.51 5.43
N PHE A 174 -17.57 -5.61 4.85
CA PHE A 174 -16.16 -5.97 4.73
C PHE A 174 -15.91 -6.68 3.40
N THR A 175 -15.10 -6.07 2.55
CA THR A 175 -14.76 -6.61 1.24
C THR A 175 -13.41 -7.33 1.27
N THR A 176 -13.38 -8.55 0.77
CA THR A 176 -12.16 -9.35 0.61
C THR A 176 -11.89 -9.59 -0.86
N PHE A 177 -10.61 -9.58 -1.26
CA PHE A 177 -10.21 -9.90 -2.61
C PHE A 177 -9.40 -11.20 -2.64
N ARG A 178 -9.55 -11.97 -3.73
CA ARG A 178 -8.62 -13.02 -4.08
C ARG A 178 -7.36 -12.37 -4.63
N GLY A 179 -6.21 -12.73 -4.12
CA GLY A 179 -4.96 -12.12 -4.54
C GLY A 179 -3.75 -13.00 -4.25
N TYR A 180 -2.64 -12.68 -4.86
CA TYR A 180 -1.34 -13.28 -4.60
C TYR A 180 -0.22 -12.31 -4.96
N GLU A 181 0.98 -12.56 -4.48
CA GLU A 181 2.16 -11.80 -4.89
C GLU A 181 2.97 -12.58 -5.92
N TYR A 182 3.27 -11.93 -7.05
CA TYR A 182 4.25 -12.34 -8.03
C TYR A 182 5.60 -11.74 -7.65
N THR A 183 6.59 -12.59 -7.30
CA THR A 183 7.82 -12.20 -6.58
C THR A 183 9.04 -12.24 -7.49
N SER A 184 9.04 -11.51 -8.60
CA SER A 184 10.19 -11.40 -9.49
C SER A 184 11.30 -10.56 -8.88
N ALA A 185 12.50 -11.11 -8.78
CA ALA A 185 13.67 -10.44 -8.21
C ALA A 185 14.97 -10.77 -8.97
N PRO A 186 15.06 -10.50 -10.28
CA PRO A 186 16.26 -10.79 -11.06
C PRO A 186 17.45 -10.02 -10.49
N ASP A 187 18.55 -10.75 -10.23
CA ASP A 187 19.77 -10.19 -9.60
C ASP A 187 19.53 -9.56 -8.22
N GLY A 188 18.42 -9.88 -7.55
CA GLY A 188 17.99 -9.26 -6.28
C GLY A 188 17.24 -7.95 -6.43
N GLN A 189 17.04 -7.45 -7.64
CA GLN A 189 16.31 -6.21 -7.94
C GLN A 189 14.80 -6.45 -7.87
N ASN A 190 14.12 -5.73 -7.00
CA ASN A 190 12.70 -5.97 -6.71
C ASN A 190 11.78 -5.58 -7.88
N LEU A 191 11.12 -6.57 -8.44
CA LEU A 191 10.08 -6.40 -9.46
C LEU A 191 8.77 -7.07 -9.03
N HIS A 192 8.45 -7.09 -7.75
CA HIS A 192 7.26 -7.71 -7.17
C HIS A 192 5.97 -6.97 -7.53
N ARG A 193 4.86 -7.71 -7.63
CA ARG A 193 3.50 -7.21 -7.89
C ARG A 193 2.46 -7.99 -7.11
N ASN A 194 1.56 -7.29 -6.44
CA ASN A 194 0.33 -7.90 -5.96
C ASN A 194 -0.67 -8.01 -7.10
N VAL A 195 -1.18 -9.20 -7.33
CA VAL A 195 -2.17 -9.50 -8.36
C VAL A 195 -3.52 -9.69 -7.69
N ILE A 196 -4.51 -8.86 -8.05
CA ILE A 196 -5.83 -8.80 -7.41
C ILE A 196 -6.92 -9.10 -8.42
N PHE A 197 -7.84 -10.02 -8.08
CA PHE A 197 -8.98 -10.41 -8.90
C PHE A 197 -10.27 -9.70 -8.43
N ALA A 198 -11.05 -9.19 -9.38
CA ALA A 198 -12.24 -8.38 -9.10
C ALA A 198 -13.40 -9.12 -8.44
N GLY A 199 -13.62 -10.35 -8.84
CA GLY A 199 -14.86 -11.06 -8.50
C GLY A 199 -14.64 -12.45 -7.94
N SER A 200 -15.60 -13.33 -8.24
CA SER A 200 -15.60 -14.72 -7.78
C SER A 200 -14.88 -15.69 -8.73
N ARG A 201 -14.17 -15.19 -9.73
CA ARG A 201 -13.36 -16.00 -10.64
C ARG A 201 -11.88 -15.78 -10.39
N SER A 202 -11.11 -16.84 -10.44
CA SER A 202 -9.65 -16.84 -10.36
C SER A 202 -9.11 -18.09 -11.05
N PRO A 203 -7.84 -18.11 -11.50
CA PRO A 203 -7.23 -19.28 -12.12
C PRO A 203 -7.06 -20.42 -11.10
N ASP A 204 -6.82 -21.63 -11.60
CA ASP A 204 -6.52 -22.81 -10.80
C ASP A 204 -5.18 -22.71 -10.04
N LEU A 205 -4.23 -21.98 -10.63
CA LEU A 205 -2.92 -21.68 -10.04
C LEU A 205 -2.53 -20.25 -10.42
N PRO A 206 -1.88 -19.50 -9.52
CA PRO A 206 -1.23 -18.23 -9.81
C PRO A 206 -0.12 -18.39 -10.87
N PHE A 207 0.09 -17.35 -11.68
CA PHE A 207 1.30 -17.22 -12.51
C PHE A 207 2.46 -16.75 -11.63
N THR A 208 3.60 -17.43 -11.68
CA THR A 208 4.73 -17.21 -10.76
C THR A 208 5.96 -16.64 -11.47
N ALA A 209 6.84 -15.98 -10.73
CA ALA A 209 8.14 -15.54 -11.22
C ALA A 209 9.08 -16.72 -11.56
N LEU A 210 8.78 -17.90 -11.10
CA LEU A 210 9.51 -19.13 -11.46
C LEU A 210 9.09 -19.68 -12.84
N GLU A 211 7.97 -19.21 -13.39
CA GLU A 211 7.58 -19.44 -14.79
C GLU A 211 8.22 -18.39 -15.70
N SER A 212 8.26 -17.15 -15.25
CA SER A 212 8.98 -16.07 -15.93
C SER A 212 9.23 -14.91 -14.96
N GLN A 213 10.46 -14.44 -14.88
CA GLN A 213 10.80 -13.21 -14.13
C GLN A 213 10.46 -11.92 -14.91
N ASN A 214 10.07 -12.02 -16.16
CA ASN A 214 9.68 -10.88 -16.97
C ASN A 214 8.23 -10.46 -16.69
N PRO A 215 7.99 -9.27 -16.10
CA PRO A 215 6.63 -8.78 -15.82
C PRO A 215 5.72 -8.69 -17.05
N GLU A 216 6.28 -8.54 -18.25
CA GLU A 216 5.50 -8.52 -19.49
C GLU A 216 4.84 -9.89 -19.77
N ALA A 217 5.45 -10.99 -19.31
CA ALA A 217 4.83 -12.31 -19.40
C ALA A 217 3.62 -12.42 -18.45
N LEU A 218 3.75 -11.88 -17.23
CA LEU A 218 2.63 -11.75 -16.29
C LEU A 218 1.49 -10.93 -16.93
N TRP A 219 1.78 -9.76 -17.53
CA TRP A 219 0.75 -8.92 -18.13
C TRP A 219 0.02 -9.60 -19.29
N ARG A 220 0.74 -10.36 -20.14
CA ARG A 220 0.12 -11.15 -21.21
C ARG A 220 -0.78 -12.26 -20.66
N TRP A 221 -0.32 -12.92 -19.59
CA TRP A 221 -1.14 -13.90 -18.89
C TRP A 221 -2.41 -13.26 -18.28
N MET A 222 -2.29 -12.07 -17.69
CA MET A 222 -3.46 -11.32 -17.17
C MET A 222 -4.43 -10.93 -18.29
N ASP A 223 -3.94 -10.57 -19.48
CA ASP A 223 -4.79 -10.33 -20.66
C ASP A 223 -5.55 -11.59 -21.09
N GLN A 224 -4.89 -12.77 -21.02
CA GLN A 224 -5.56 -14.04 -21.27
C GLN A 224 -6.65 -14.34 -20.23
N GLN A 225 -6.40 -14.05 -18.95
CA GLN A 225 -7.42 -14.18 -17.90
C GLN A 225 -8.64 -13.30 -18.19
N ARG A 226 -8.43 -12.04 -18.59
CA ARG A 226 -9.53 -11.15 -18.97
C ARG A 226 -10.29 -11.64 -20.20
N ALA A 227 -9.61 -12.17 -21.20
CA ALA A 227 -10.25 -12.78 -22.36
C ALA A 227 -11.15 -13.97 -21.98
N GLN A 228 -10.89 -14.61 -20.84
CA GLN A 228 -11.69 -15.70 -20.27
C GLN A 228 -12.76 -15.18 -19.27
N GLY A 229 -12.94 -13.86 -19.13
CA GLY A 229 -13.92 -13.22 -18.26
C GLY A 229 -13.50 -13.09 -16.81
N THR A 230 -12.19 -13.14 -16.51
CA THR A 230 -11.63 -12.92 -15.17
C THR A 230 -10.92 -11.57 -15.11
N GLU A 231 -11.57 -10.56 -14.52
CA GLU A 231 -10.97 -9.24 -14.32
C GLU A 231 -9.87 -9.29 -13.25
N VAL A 232 -8.72 -8.70 -13.58
CA VAL A 232 -7.51 -8.75 -12.76
C VAL A 232 -6.67 -7.50 -12.97
N LEU A 233 -6.00 -7.02 -11.93
CA LEU A 233 -4.99 -5.96 -11.98
C LEU A 233 -3.74 -6.35 -11.20
N ALA A 234 -2.61 -5.71 -11.47
CA ALA A 234 -1.37 -5.86 -10.72
C ALA A 234 -0.93 -4.51 -10.12
N ILE A 235 -0.31 -4.57 -8.94
CA ILE A 235 0.18 -3.41 -8.19
C ILE A 235 1.67 -3.63 -7.91
N PRO A 236 2.58 -3.00 -8.67
CA PRO A 236 4.02 -3.03 -8.38
C PRO A 236 4.29 -2.34 -7.05
N HIS A 237 5.23 -2.90 -6.28
CA HIS A 237 5.60 -2.39 -4.96
C HIS A 237 7.09 -2.51 -4.68
N ASN A 238 7.56 -1.85 -3.61
CA ASN A 238 8.98 -1.73 -3.26
C ASN A 238 9.87 -1.34 -4.45
N SER A 239 9.41 -0.43 -5.27
CA SER A 239 10.20 0.05 -6.40
C SER A 239 11.50 0.72 -5.93
N ASN A 240 11.53 1.27 -4.71
CA ASN A 240 12.74 1.77 -4.05
C ASN A 240 13.88 0.72 -3.95
N GLY A 241 13.54 -0.58 -3.89
CA GLY A 241 14.50 -1.70 -3.89
C GLY A 241 14.82 -2.27 -5.28
N SER A 242 14.37 -1.63 -6.37
CA SER A 242 14.49 -2.17 -7.73
C SER A 242 15.77 -1.77 -8.48
N ASP A 243 16.59 -0.88 -7.90
CA ASP A 243 17.81 -0.34 -8.53
C ASP A 243 17.56 0.23 -9.95
N GLY A 244 16.47 0.98 -10.10
CA GLY A 244 16.06 1.63 -11.35
C GLY A 244 15.27 0.75 -12.32
N ARG A 245 15.00 -0.50 -11.97
CA ARG A 245 14.44 -1.48 -12.91
C ARG A 245 12.90 -1.48 -12.96
N MET A 246 12.23 -1.08 -11.87
CA MET A 246 10.77 -1.08 -11.82
C MET A 246 10.15 -0.15 -12.87
N PHE A 247 10.73 1.03 -13.05
CA PHE A 247 10.27 2.08 -13.97
C PHE A 247 11.34 2.47 -14.98
N GLN A 248 12.10 1.49 -15.49
CA GLN A 248 13.12 1.69 -16.51
C GLN A 248 12.50 2.14 -17.84
N ARG A 249 13.30 2.82 -18.69
CA ARG A 249 12.86 3.39 -19.98
C ARG A 249 13.03 2.43 -21.17
N VAL A 250 13.20 1.14 -20.90
CA VAL A 250 13.31 0.06 -21.88
C VAL A 250 12.42 -1.11 -21.45
N GLN A 251 12.13 -2.04 -22.35
CA GLN A 251 11.47 -3.31 -22.02
C GLN A 251 12.38 -4.16 -21.14
N PHE A 252 11.85 -5.24 -20.56
CA PHE A 252 12.61 -6.11 -19.65
C PHE A 252 13.88 -6.67 -20.28
N ASP A 253 13.85 -6.96 -21.58
CA ASP A 253 14.99 -7.48 -22.37
C ASP A 253 15.91 -6.41 -22.94
N GLY A 254 15.72 -5.13 -22.59
CA GLY A 254 16.52 -3.99 -23.02
C GLY A 254 16.09 -3.36 -24.36
N ARG A 255 15.09 -3.90 -25.06
CA ARG A 255 14.55 -3.28 -26.27
C ARG A 255 13.88 -1.94 -25.96
N PRO A 256 13.83 -0.98 -26.93
CA PRO A 256 13.07 0.24 -26.75
C PRO A 256 11.59 -0.05 -26.43
N MET A 257 11.01 0.78 -25.57
CA MET A 257 9.56 0.77 -25.35
C MET A 257 8.85 1.28 -26.61
N ASP A 258 7.62 0.84 -26.79
CA ASP A 258 6.72 1.28 -27.83
C ASP A 258 5.30 1.50 -27.28
N ARG A 259 4.40 1.96 -28.13
CA ARG A 259 3.00 2.20 -27.76
C ARG A 259 2.31 0.91 -27.29
N SER A 260 2.64 -0.25 -27.86
CA SER A 260 2.02 -1.52 -27.48
C SER A 260 2.45 -1.95 -26.08
N TYR A 261 3.73 -1.76 -25.73
CA TYR A 261 4.22 -1.97 -24.36
C TYR A 261 3.52 -1.04 -23.36
N ALA A 262 3.42 0.26 -23.68
CA ALA A 262 2.76 1.22 -22.79
C ALA A 262 1.29 0.85 -22.54
N GLN A 263 0.56 0.47 -23.59
CA GLN A 263 -0.83 0.02 -23.47
C GLN A 263 -0.96 -1.29 -22.67
N LEU A 264 -0.07 -2.24 -22.88
CA LEU A 264 -0.03 -3.49 -22.13
C LEU A 264 0.21 -3.20 -20.64
N ARG A 265 1.17 -2.36 -20.31
CA ARG A 265 1.50 -2.00 -18.93
C ARG A 265 0.37 -1.25 -18.24
N THR A 266 -0.11 -0.15 -18.81
CA THR A 266 -1.14 0.70 -18.18
C THR A 266 -2.46 -0.02 -17.97
N ARG A 267 -2.81 -0.97 -18.86
CA ARG A 267 -3.98 -1.82 -18.69
C ARG A 267 -3.83 -2.79 -17.50
N ASN A 268 -2.62 -3.28 -17.24
CA ASN A 268 -2.34 -4.28 -16.23
C ASN A 268 -1.91 -3.68 -14.89
N GLU A 269 -1.16 -2.57 -14.90
CA GLU A 269 -0.67 -1.87 -13.72
C GLU A 269 -1.30 -0.47 -13.61
N PRO A 270 -2.59 -0.35 -13.27
CA PRO A 270 -3.24 0.95 -13.11
C PRO A 270 -2.80 1.68 -11.83
N LEU A 271 -2.18 1.01 -10.89
CA LEU A 271 -1.77 1.50 -9.57
C LEU A 271 -0.30 1.16 -9.31
N ALA A 272 0.32 1.90 -8.39
CA ALA A 272 1.61 1.59 -7.77
C ALA A 272 1.50 1.81 -6.26
N GLU A 273 2.07 0.89 -5.48
CA GLU A 273 2.21 1.05 -4.04
C GLU A 273 3.43 1.92 -3.76
N ILE A 274 3.20 3.06 -3.10
CA ILE A 274 4.24 4.08 -2.88
C ILE A 274 4.72 4.18 -1.45
N THR A 275 4.11 3.45 -0.53
CA THR A 275 4.51 3.41 0.88
C THR A 275 4.09 2.10 1.53
N GLN A 276 4.99 1.54 2.32
CA GLN A 276 4.79 0.36 3.15
C GLN A 276 5.90 0.28 4.20
N VAL A 277 5.90 -0.77 5.01
CA VAL A 277 6.88 -0.95 6.11
C VAL A 277 8.35 -0.90 5.65
N LYS A 278 8.69 -1.31 4.43
CA LYS A 278 10.05 -1.22 3.86
C LYS A 278 10.32 0.14 3.17
N GLY A 279 9.67 1.20 3.66
CA GLY A 279 9.90 2.58 3.25
C GLY A 279 9.02 3.10 2.14
N THR A 280 9.26 4.37 1.80
CA THR A 280 8.54 5.07 0.72
C THR A 280 9.12 4.75 -0.64
N SER A 281 8.26 4.71 -1.64
CA SER A 281 8.59 4.70 -3.07
C SER A 281 8.04 5.93 -3.80
N GLU A 282 7.56 6.97 -3.09
CA GLU A 282 7.06 8.20 -3.71
C GLU A 282 8.17 8.95 -4.42
N THR A 283 9.18 9.41 -3.68
CA THR A 283 10.35 10.11 -4.22
C THR A 283 11.58 9.90 -3.32
N HIS A 284 12.74 10.37 -3.78
CA HIS A 284 14.01 10.34 -3.08
C HIS A 284 14.69 11.72 -3.09
N PRO A 285 15.42 12.15 -2.03
CA PRO A 285 16.07 13.45 -1.97
C PRO A 285 16.98 13.75 -3.17
N SER A 286 17.69 12.75 -3.70
CA SER A 286 18.56 12.94 -4.87
C SER A 286 17.78 13.15 -6.18
N LEU A 287 16.50 12.78 -6.25
CA LEU A 287 15.62 12.96 -7.41
C LEU A 287 14.74 14.21 -7.29
N SER A 288 14.53 14.68 -6.06
CA SER A 288 13.69 15.83 -5.70
C SER A 288 14.42 16.74 -4.71
N PRO A 289 15.56 17.35 -5.08
CA PRO A 289 16.41 18.12 -4.16
C PRO A 289 15.77 19.41 -3.65
N ASN A 290 14.73 19.91 -4.33
CA ASN A 290 13.99 21.12 -3.96
C ASN A 290 12.71 20.81 -3.17
N ASP A 291 12.52 19.57 -2.73
CA ASP A 291 11.40 19.12 -1.91
C ASP A 291 11.92 18.77 -0.51
N GLU A 292 11.70 19.65 0.45
CA GLU A 292 12.13 19.48 1.84
C GLU A 292 11.47 18.28 2.55
N TRP A 293 10.42 17.70 1.94
CA TRP A 293 9.69 16.55 2.44
C TRP A 293 10.02 15.24 1.72
N SER A 294 11.05 15.24 0.87
CA SER A 294 11.44 14.07 0.06
C SER A 294 12.12 12.95 0.86
N SER A 295 12.55 13.20 2.09
CA SER A 295 13.34 12.27 2.92
C SER A 295 12.50 11.38 3.85
N PHE A 296 11.26 11.11 3.51
CA PHE A 296 10.36 10.33 4.37
C PHE A 296 10.66 8.82 4.29
N GLU A 297 10.99 8.20 5.44
CA GLU A 297 11.18 6.74 5.62
C GLU A 297 11.94 6.10 4.44
N ILE A 298 13.13 6.62 4.15
CA ILE A 298 13.98 6.14 3.05
C ILE A 298 14.66 4.83 3.43
N MET A 299 14.50 3.80 2.60
CA MET A 299 15.26 2.55 2.66
C MET A 299 16.07 2.38 1.37
N GLU A 300 17.38 2.35 1.49
CA GLU A 300 18.33 2.33 0.36
C GLU A 300 19.02 0.96 0.18
N THR A 301 18.32 -0.12 0.48
CA THR A 301 18.87 -1.48 0.29
C THR A 301 17.95 -2.33 -0.58
N TYR A 302 18.51 -3.37 -1.19
CA TYR A 302 17.72 -4.42 -1.82
C TYR A 302 16.88 -5.14 -0.77
N ILE A 303 15.71 -5.60 -1.20
CA ILE A 303 14.79 -6.29 -0.30
C ILE A 303 15.44 -7.56 0.25
N GLY A 304 15.43 -7.70 1.57
CA GLY A 304 16.04 -8.85 2.26
C GLY A 304 17.58 -8.93 2.21
N SER A 305 18.27 -7.85 1.80
CA SER A 305 19.71 -7.78 1.66
C SER A 305 20.29 -6.52 2.31
N ASP A 306 21.58 -6.54 2.64
CA ASP A 306 22.34 -5.34 3.07
C ASP A 306 23.01 -4.64 1.88
N THR A 307 22.82 -5.14 0.65
CA THR A 307 23.33 -4.51 -0.57
C THR A 307 22.60 -3.20 -0.81
N ARG A 308 23.35 -2.13 -0.97
CA ARG A 308 22.78 -0.80 -1.25
C ARG A 308 22.26 -0.70 -2.68
N VAL A 309 21.14 0.00 -2.83
CA VAL A 309 20.65 0.48 -4.12
C VAL A 309 21.62 1.55 -4.63
N THR A 310 21.99 1.45 -5.90
CA THR A 310 22.95 2.36 -6.54
C THR A 310 22.28 3.30 -7.55
N LYS A 311 21.07 2.93 -8.04
CA LYS A 311 20.35 3.68 -9.05
C LYS A 311 18.94 4.03 -8.57
N PHE A 312 18.74 5.28 -8.18
CA PHE A 312 17.45 5.79 -7.73
C PHE A 312 16.51 6.14 -8.89
N ALA A 313 17.03 6.67 -10.01
CA ALA A 313 16.23 6.93 -11.20
C ALA A 313 15.59 5.63 -11.73
N GLY A 314 14.27 5.65 -11.96
CA GLY A 314 13.49 4.47 -12.31
C GLY A 314 13.09 3.60 -11.11
N SER A 315 13.39 4.04 -9.88
CA SER A 315 13.02 3.34 -8.64
C SER A 315 11.89 4.03 -7.87
N TYR A 316 11.47 5.24 -8.25
CA TYR A 316 10.50 6.04 -7.50
C TYR A 316 9.35 6.51 -8.39
N ALA A 317 8.15 6.55 -7.81
CA ALA A 317 6.91 6.81 -8.53
C ALA A 317 6.86 8.21 -9.16
N ARG A 318 7.30 9.28 -8.46
CA ARG A 318 7.33 10.64 -9.01
C ARG A 318 8.30 10.74 -10.19
N ASP A 319 9.44 10.09 -10.11
CA ASP A 319 10.40 10.03 -11.23
C ASP A 319 9.81 9.26 -12.43
N ALA A 320 9.07 8.18 -12.17
CA ALA A 320 8.36 7.44 -13.21
C ALA A 320 7.28 8.29 -13.91
N LEU A 321 6.49 9.07 -13.15
CA LEU A 321 5.52 10.01 -13.73
C LEU A 321 6.21 11.05 -14.63
N LYS A 322 7.36 11.59 -14.20
CA LYS A 322 8.18 12.50 -15.03
C LYS A 322 8.67 11.81 -16.29
N ALA A 323 9.19 10.60 -16.18
CA ALA A 323 9.63 9.79 -17.33
C ALA A 323 8.48 9.51 -18.31
N GLY A 324 7.27 9.26 -17.79
CA GLY A 324 6.06 9.08 -18.60
C GLY A 324 5.72 10.32 -19.43
N LEU A 325 5.77 11.51 -18.82
CA LEU A 325 5.56 12.77 -19.54
C LEU A 325 6.60 12.97 -20.67
N GLU A 326 7.89 12.68 -20.41
CA GLU A 326 8.95 12.79 -21.41
C GLU A 326 8.76 11.80 -22.58
N LEU A 327 8.38 10.54 -22.28
CA LEU A 327 8.07 9.54 -23.30
C LEU A 327 6.82 9.94 -24.11
N GLN A 328 5.81 10.48 -23.46
CA GLN A 328 4.62 10.99 -24.16
C GLN A 328 4.96 12.15 -25.08
N GLN A 329 5.83 13.08 -24.66
CA GLN A 329 6.25 14.22 -25.47
C GLN A 329 7.11 13.80 -26.66
N SER A 330 8.07 12.90 -26.45
CA SER A 330 9.07 12.52 -27.46
C SER A 330 8.63 11.38 -28.37
N GLN A 331 7.78 10.45 -27.88
CA GLN A 331 7.45 9.19 -28.57
C GLN A 331 5.94 8.95 -28.70
N GLY A 332 5.10 9.77 -28.06
CA GLY A 332 3.65 9.72 -28.19
C GLY A 332 2.96 8.62 -27.35
N PHE A 333 3.61 8.11 -26.31
CA PHE A 333 3.03 7.15 -25.35
C PHE A 333 3.57 7.38 -23.94
N ASP A 334 2.79 7.00 -22.92
CA ASP A 334 3.15 7.09 -21.51
C ASP A 334 2.84 5.75 -20.81
N PRO A 335 3.86 4.97 -20.39
CA PRO A 335 3.66 3.70 -19.69
C PRO A 335 3.43 3.85 -18.19
N TYR A 336 3.49 5.05 -17.62
CA TYR A 336 3.54 5.32 -16.18
C TYR A 336 2.35 6.14 -15.68
N ARG A 337 1.14 5.84 -16.21
CA ARG A 337 -0.11 6.49 -15.83
C ARG A 337 -0.84 5.72 -14.72
N PHE A 338 -0.21 5.58 -13.58
CA PHE A 338 -0.74 4.84 -12.43
C PHE A 338 -1.20 5.77 -11.31
N GLY A 339 -2.20 5.31 -10.54
CA GLY A 339 -2.60 5.91 -9.28
C GLY A 339 -1.76 5.39 -8.11
N PHE A 340 -1.95 5.95 -6.92
CA PHE A 340 -1.19 5.64 -5.72
C PHE A 340 -2.01 4.86 -4.70
N VAL A 341 -1.37 3.85 -4.08
CA VAL A 341 -1.87 3.09 -2.93
C VAL A 341 -0.76 2.92 -1.91
N GLY A 342 -1.13 2.65 -0.65
CA GLY A 342 -0.25 2.22 0.41
C GLY A 342 -0.69 0.85 0.93
N ALA A 343 0.22 0.12 1.57
CA ALA A 343 -0.08 -1.19 2.13
C ALA A 343 0.86 -1.54 3.28
N SER A 344 0.68 -2.72 3.91
CA SER A 344 1.56 -3.13 5.01
C SER A 344 2.76 -3.95 4.57
N ASP A 345 2.57 -4.86 3.63
CA ASP A 345 3.54 -5.92 3.34
C ASP A 345 3.89 -6.73 4.62
N THR A 346 2.93 -6.86 5.52
CA THR A 346 3.14 -7.64 6.74
C THR A 346 3.32 -9.11 6.44
N HIS A 347 4.23 -9.75 7.16
CA HIS A 347 4.41 -11.21 7.15
C HIS A 347 3.88 -11.85 8.44
N ASN A 348 2.92 -11.20 9.11
CA ASN A 348 2.31 -11.65 10.36
C ASN A 348 0.80 -11.85 10.26
N ALA A 349 0.21 -11.71 9.06
CA ALA A 349 -1.24 -11.59 8.86
C ALA A 349 -1.86 -10.34 9.53
N ALA A 350 -1.04 -9.43 10.05
CA ALA A 350 -1.42 -8.26 10.83
C ALA A 350 -0.46 -7.11 10.57
N GLY A 351 -0.95 -5.98 10.03
CA GLY A 351 -0.16 -4.78 9.77
C GLY A 351 -0.11 -3.84 10.98
N PRO A 352 1.06 -3.38 11.44
CA PRO A 352 1.18 -2.32 12.44
C PRO A 352 1.02 -0.94 11.77
N PHE A 353 -0.17 -0.36 11.80
CA PHE A 353 -0.48 0.92 11.15
C PHE A 353 -0.21 2.15 12.01
N GLU A 354 0.06 1.98 13.31
CA GLU A 354 0.26 3.04 14.27
C GLU A 354 1.68 3.04 14.79
N GLU A 355 2.37 4.17 14.75
CA GLU A 355 3.72 4.36 15.30
C GLU A 355 3.79 3.99 16.78
N SER A 356 2.79 4.39 17.55
CA SER A 356 2.71 4.10 18.99
C SER A 356 2.51 2.62 19.30
N ARG A 357 2.17 1.79 18.33
CA ARG A 357 1.83 0.37 18.52
C ARG A 357 2.53 -0.55 17.53
N TYR A 358 3.62 -0.09 16.96
CA TYR A 358 4.46 -0.91 16.10
C TYR A 358 4.90 -2.18 16.84
N PHE A 359 4.72 -3.35 16.25
CA PHE A 359 5.06 -4.61 16.89
C PHE A 359 6.06 -5.44 16.06
N SER A 360 5.87 -5.64 14.78
CA SER A 360 6.71 -6.51 13.94
C SER A 360 6.21 -6.55 12.51
N LYS A 361 7.13 -6.87 11.56
CA LYS A 361 6.78 -7.22 10.18
C LYS A 361 7.03 -8.70 9.87
N VAL A 362 8.11 -9.30 10.41
CA VAL A 362 8.65 -10.60 9.99
C VAL A 362 8.72 -11.62 11.14
N GLY A 363 7.61 -11.85 11.79
CA GLY A 363 7.45 -12.90 12.79
C GLY A 363 8.42 -12.78 13.96
N VAL A 364 9.15 -13.85 14.25
CA VAL A 364 10.11 -13.88 15.38
C VAL A 364 11.37 -13.07 15.15
N LEU A 365 11.65 -12.64 13.91
CA LEU A 365 12.92 -11.98 13.61
C LEU A 365 12.99 -10.54 14.11
N ASP A 366 11.85 -9.84 14.21
CA ASP A 366 11.74 -8.46 14.67
C ASP A 366 10.67 -8.25 15.74
N ALA A 367 10.22 -9.33 16.39
CA ALA A 367 9.17 -9.31 17.40
C ALA A 367 9.50 -8.50 18.66
N LYS A 368 10.79 -8.30 18.94
CA LYS A 368 11.27 -7.56 20.13
C LYS A 368 12.04 -6.31 19.70
N PRO A 369 11.99 -5.23 20.52
CA PRO A 369 12.71 -3.99 20.24
C PRO A 369 14.22 -4.16 19.96
N GLU A 370 14.89 -5.04 20.69
CA GLU A 370 16.32 -5.31 20.48
C GLU A 370 16.58 -5.99 19.11
N GLN A 371 15.65 -6.85 18.68
CA GLN A 371 15.77 -7.56 17.40
C GLN A 371 15.57 -6.64 16.20
N ARG A 372 14.74 -5.57 16.36
CA ARG A 372 14.52 -4.56 15.33
C ARG A 372 15.40 -3.30 15.46
N GLY A 373 16.38 -3.31 16.39
CA GLY A 373 17.42 -2.29 16.51
C GLY A 373 16.95 -0.96 17.09
N SER A 374 15.77 -0.89 17.72
CA SER A 374 15.26 0.32 18.36
C SER A 374 15.71 0.48 19.82
N VAL A 375 16.14 -0.61 20.45
CA VAL A 375 16.61 -0.66 21.83
C VAL A 375 17.91 -1.47 21.89
N PRO A 376 18.94 -1.04 22.65
CA PRO A 376 20.15 -1.84 22.82
C PRO A 376 19.85 -3.09 23.68
N PRO A 377 20.57 -4.20 23.47
CA PRO A 377 20.45 -5.39 24.32
C PRO A 377 20.71 -5.08 25.79
N ALA A 378 20.15 -5.89 26.70
CA ALA A 378 20.32 -5.73 28.13
C ALA A 378 21.81 -5.57 28.54
N GLY A 379 22.09 -4.57 29.36
CA GLY A 379 23.45 -4.23 29.81
C GLY A 379 24.32 -3.47 28.79
N ARG A 380 23.77 -3.07 27.66
CA ARG A 380 24.44 -2.24 26.66
C ARG A 380 23.78 -0.86 26.57
N THR A 381 24.56 0.12 26.07
CA THR A 381 24.07 1.48 25.75
C THR A 381 24.41 1.79 24.30
N TRP A 382 23.88 2.88 23.75
CA TRP A 382 24.21 3.30 22.38
C TRP A 382 25.69 3.64 22.17
N ASP A 383 26.44 3.95 23.24
CA ASP A 383 27.90 4.16 23.18
C ASP A 383 28.69 2.85 23.02
N THR A 384 28.08 1.73 23.42
CA THR A 384 28.75 0.40 23.45
C THR A 384 28.08 -0.60 22.49
N TYR A 385 27.00 -0.21 21.81
CA TYR A 385 26.25 -1.07 20.90
C TYR A 385 25.83 -0.33 19.64
N GLU A 386 26.03 -0.99 18.53
CA GLU A 386 25.48 -0.61 17.23
C GLU A 386 24.72 -1.82 16.64
N PRO A 387 23.47 -1.65 16.16
CA PRO A 387 22.76 -2.72 15.49
C PRO A 387 23.52 -3.21 14.26
N THR A 388 23.58 -4.53 14.07
CA THR A 388 24.22 -5.18 12.93
C THR A 388 23.29 -6.20 12.26
N GLY A 389 23.57 -6.57 11.02
CA GLY A 389 22.78 -7.54 10.26
C GLY A 389 21.31 -7.15 10.18
N SER A 390 20.41 -8.07 10.51
CA SER A 390 18.97 -7.85 10.42
C SER A 390 18.47 -6.67 11.24
N ALA A 391 18.99 -6.48 12.45
CA ALA A 391 18.59 -5.37 13.32
C ALA A 391 18.97 -4.00 12.71
N ALA A 392 20.13 -3.89 12.05
CA ALA A 392 20.55 -2.69 11.33
C ALA A 392 19.60 -2.36 10.15
N ARG A 393 19.02 -3.38 9.54
CA ARG A 393 18.03 -3.23 8.46
C ARG A 393 16.66 -2.86 9.01
N TYR A 394 16.18 -3.61 10.01
CA TYR A 394 14.82 -3.41 10.55
C TYR A 394 14.63 -2.05 11.22
N GLN A 395 15.67 -1.46 11.81
CA GLN A 395 15.59 -0.11 12.40
C GLN A 395 15.20 0.99 11.39
N THR A 396 15.43 0.76 10.09
CA THR A 396 15.11 1.70 9.02
C THR A 396 13.68 1.52 8.46
N TRP A 397 12.94 0.48 8.92
CA TRP A 397 11.57 0.25 8.49
C TRP A 397 10.61 1.23 9.15
N GLY A 398 9.53 1.58 8.43
CA GLY A 398 8.45 2.43 8.90
C GLY A 398 7.27 1.64 9.46
N ALA A 399 6.24 2.33 9.91
CA ALA A 399 4.93 1.74 10.10
C ALA A 399 4.28 1.40 8.75
N SER A 400 3.21 0.62 8.80
CA SER A 400 2.52 0.16 7.59
C SER A 400 1.72 1.27 6.94
N GLY A 401 1.72 1.33 5.60
CA GLY A 401 0.80 2.14 4.83
C GLY A 401 -0.60 1.54 4.71
N LEU A 402 -1.56 2.36 4.28
CA LEU A 402 -2.93 1.95 3.95
C LEU A 402 -3.35 2.45 2.57
N THR A 403 -4.22 1.68 1.92
CA THR A 403 -4.94 2.11 0.72
C THR A 403 -6.26 2.76 1.10
N GLY A 404 -6.45 4.02 0.70
CA GLY A 404 -7.75 4.67 0.69
C GLY A 404 -8.38 4.61 -0.69
N VAL A 405 -9.69 4.35 -0.76
CA VAL A 405 -10.46 4.23 -2.02
C VAL A 405 -11.75 5.03 -1.92
N TRP A 406 -12.05 5.80 -2.95
CA TRP A 406 -13.36 6.44 -3.10
C TRP A 406 -14.27 5.57 -3.96
N ALA A 407 -15.22 4.88 -3.33
CA ALA A 407 -16.15 3.99 -3.99
C ALA A 407 -17.61 4.25 -3.58
N GLU A 408 -18.52 3.89 -4.45
CA GLU A 408 -19.96 4.10 -4.27
C GLU A 408 -20.53 3.26 -3.13
N GLU A 409 -19.96 2.07 -2.91
CA GLU A 409 -20.35 1.12 -1.86
C GLU A 409 -19.20 0.19 -1.51
N ASN A 410 -19.25 -0.49 -0.35
CA ASN A 410 -18.26 -1.49 0.07
C ASN A 410 -18.60 -2.87 -0.53
N THR A 411 -18.27 -3.03 -1.81
CA THR A 411 -18.39 -4.32 -2.52
C THR A 411 -17.14 -4.57 -3.36
N ARG A 412 -16.89 -5.83 -3.75
CA ARG A 412 -15.77 -6.19 -4.64
C ARG A 412 -15.81 -5.37 -5.94
N GLU A 413 -17.01 -5.28 -6.53
CA GLU A 413 -17.24 -4.60 -7.80
C GLU A 413 -16.95 -3.10 -7.71
N ALA A 414 -17.50 -2.43 -6.70
CA ALA A 414 -17.35 -0.97 -6.55
C ALA A 414 -15.90 -0.58 -6.17
N ILE A 415 -15.29 -1.30 -5.21
CA ILE A 415 -13.90 -1.03 -4.82
C ILE A 415 -12.95 -1.35 -5.97
N PHE A 416 -13.10 -2.50 -6.66
CA PHE A 416 -12.24 -2.83 -7.80
C PHE A 416 -12.39 -1.83 -8.95
N ALA A 417 -13.61 -1.36 -9.24
CA ALA A 417 -13.85 -0.31 -10.22
C ALA A 417 -13.13 0.99 -9.84
N ALA A 418 -13.12 1.35 -8.55
CA ALA A 418 -12.39 2.51 -8.04
C ALA A 418 -10.86 2.33 -8.15
N LEU A 419 -10.32 1.14 -7.87
CA LEU A 419 -8.92 0.79 -8.10
C LEU A 419 -8.57 0.95 -9.60
N ARG A 420 -9.43 0.46 -10.49
CA ARG A 420 -9.24 0.58 -11.95
C ARG A 420 -9.24 2.03 -12.45
N ARG A 421 -10.16 2.87 -11.96
CA ARG A 421 -10.20 4.30 -12.32
C ARG A 421 -9.20 5.15 -11.55
N LYS A 422 -8.39 4.53 -10.68
CA LYS A 422 -7.32 5.19 -9.89
C LYS A 422 -7.86 6.25 -8.93
N GLU A 423 -9.10 6.12 -8.49
CA GLU A 423 -9.67 7.03 -7.50
C GLU A 423 -9.29 6.56 -6.09
N THR A 424 -7.98 6.55 -5.87
CA THR A 424 -7.29 6.00 -4.71
C THR A 424 -6.31 7.01 -4.15
N PHE A 425 -5.99 6.82 -2.89
CA PHE A 425 -4.94 7.58 -2.20
C PHE A 425 -4.20 6.64 -1.24
N ALA A 426 -2.92 6.91 -1.02
CA ALA A 426 -2.09 6.23 -0.05
C ALA A 426 -2.05 7.01 1.26
N THR A 427 -1.94 6.32 2.40
CA THR A 427 -1.53 6.93 3.67
C THR A 427 -0.35 6.16 4.25
N SER A 428 0.43 6.79 5.12
CA SER A 428 1.53 6.15 5.84
C SER A 428 1.09 5.41 7.12
N GLY A 429 -0.22 5.20 7.30
CA GLY A 429 -0.82 4.48 8.43
C GLY A 429 -2.13 5.12 8.91
N PRO A 430 -2.13 6.40 9.31
CA PRO A 430 -3.35 7.10 9.71
C PRO A 430 -4.39 7.13 8.60
N ARG A 431 -5.68 7.07 8.98
CA ARG A 431 -6.80 7.08 8.03
C ARG A 431 -7.20 8.49 7.62
N MET A 432 -6.22 9.30 7.22
CA MET A 432 -6.47 10.60 6.60
C MET A 432 -7.30 10.43 5.35
N ARG A 433 -8.31 11.29 5.15
CA ARG A 433 -9.12 11.29 3.93
C ARG A 433 -8.68 12.44 3.04
N VAL A 434 -8.44 12.13 1.77
CA VAL A 434 -7.98 13.12 0.79
C VAL A 434 -8.90 13.08 -0.42
N ARG A 435 -9.48 14.23 -0.79
CA ARG A 435 -10.15 14.43 -2.07
C ARG A 435 -9.37 15.42 -2.91
N PHE A 436 -9.30 15.13 -4.19
CA PHE A 436 -8.63 15.99 -5.16
C PHE A 436 -9.39 16.01 -6.47
N PHE A 437 -9.76 17.20 -6.90
CA PHE A 437 -10.49 17.43 -8.15
C PHE A 437 -9.82 18.55 -8.94
N ALA A 438 -9.98 18.51 -10.26
CA ALA A 438 -9.58 19.58 -11.14
C ALA A 438 -10.70 19.89 -12.13
N GLY A 439 -10.89 21.16 -12.47
CA GLY A 439 -11.91 21.58 -13.42
C GLY A 439 -11.86 23.05 -13.80
N TYR A 440 -12.50 23.38 -14.93
CA TYR A 440 -12.62 24.76 -15.39
C TYR A 440 -13.90 25.44 -14.92
N GLY A 441 -14.88 24.64 -14.50
CA GLY A 441 -16.21 25.12 -14.06
C GLY A 441 -16.40 25.09 -12.54
N LEU A 442 -15.34 24.91 -11.76
CA LEU A 442 -15.44 24.94 -10.31
C LEU A 442 -15.69 26.38 -9.83
N PRO A 443 -16.84 26.69 -9.15
CA PRO A 443 -17.18 28.05 -8.78
C PRO A 443 -16.32 28.60 -7.64
N ASP A 444 -16.25 29.92 -7.51
CA ASP A 444 -15.58 30.59 -6.39
C ASP A 444 -16.22 30.18 -5.06
N GLY A 445 -15.38 29.97 -4.03
CA GLY A 445 -15.82 29.61 -2.69
C GLY A 445 -16.36 28.17 -2.58
N LEU A 446 -16.14 27.34 -3.60
CA LEU A 446 -16.62 25.95 -3.61
C LEU A 446 -16.11 25.16 -2.40
N GLU A 447 -14.88 25.43 -1.95
CA GLU A 447 -14.24 24.78 -0.81
C GLU A 447 -15.00 24.99 0.52
N ASN A 448 -15.87 26.00 0.59
CA ASN A 448 -16.68 26.33 1.76
C ASN A 448 -18.13 25.83 1.66
N ARG A 449 -18.51 25.19 0.57
CA ARG A 449 -19.90 24.76 0.33
C ARG A 449 -20.17 23.36 0.85
N LEU A 450 -21.39 23.12 1.32
CA LEU A 450 -21.83 21.78 1.77
C LEU A 450 -21.95 20.78 0.62
N ASP A 451 -22.25 21.25 -0.60
CA ASP A 451 -22.36 20.46 -1.81
C ASP A 451 -21.04 20.39 -2.62
N MET A 452 -19.92 20.77 -1.99
CA MET A 452 -18.59 20.83 -2.58
C MET A 452 -18.25 19.57 -3.39
N VAL A 453 -18.50 18.40 -2.85
CA VAL A 453 -18.14 17.12 -3.47
C VAL A 453 -18.99 16.84 -4.72
N SER A 454 -20.32 16.96 -4.62
CA SER A 454 -21.21 16.73 -5.75
C SER A 454 -20.97 17.72 -6.89
N GLN A 455 -20.72 19.01 -6.55
CA GLN A 455 -20.34 20.01 -7.56
C GLN A 455 -19.01 19.70 -8.23
N SER A 456 -18.04 19.17 -7.46
CA SER A 456 -16.74 18.80 -8.02
C SER A 456 -16.84 17.63 -9.00
N TYR A 457 -17.68 16.63 -8.71
CA TYR A 457 -17.96 15.55 -9.69
C TYR A 457 -18.72 16.05 -10.92
N ALA A 458 -19.64 17.01 -10.75
CA ALA A 458 -20.42 17.54 -11.85
C ALA A 458 -19.63 18.44 -12.81
N HIS A 459 -18.64 19.18 -12.32
CA HIS A 459 -17.96 20.25 -13.05
C HIS A 459 -16.45 20.04 -13.22
N GLY A 460 -15.90 18.95 -12.68
CA GLY A 460 -14.49 18.61 -12.73
C GLY A 460 -14.24 17.12 -12.94
N VAL A 461 -12.99 16.74 -12.77
CA VAL A 461 -12.51 15.35 -12.77
C VAL A 461 -11.86 15.02 -11.43
N PRO A 462 -12.08 13.82 -10.87
CA PRO A 462 -11.43 13.40 -9.63
C PRO A 462 -9.98 12.95 -9.88
N MET A 463 -9.23 12.73 -8.78
CA MET A 463 -7.93 12.05 -8.82
C MET A 463 -7.98 10.77 -9.66
N GLY A 464 -6.86 10.43 -10.32
CA GLY A 464 -6.75 9.29 -11.22
C GLY A 464 -7.17 9.58 -12.66
N SER A 465 -7.71 10.76 -12.95
CA SER A 465 -8.33 11.12 -14.23
C SER A 465 -7.44 12.01 -15.09
N ASP A 466 -7.86 12.14 -16.37
CA ASP A 466 -7.32 13.10 -17.32
C ASP A 466 -8.15 14.38 -17.29
N LEU A 467 -7.48 15.52 -17.19
CA LEU A 467 -8.06 16.84 -17.39
C LEU A 467 -7.69 17.34 -18.80
N LEU A 468 -8.63 17.28 -19.72
CA LEU A 468 -8.42 17.73 -21.09
C LEU A 468 -8.42 19.25 -21.17
N GLN A 469 -7.51 19.83 -21.94
CA GLN A 469 -7.43 21.28 -22.17
C GLN A 469 -8.76 21.86 -22.63
N ARG A 470 -9.11 23.03 -22.08
CA ARG A 470 -10.22 23.89 -22.53
C ARG A 470 -9.72 25.32 -22.70
N GLY A 471 -9.38 25.70 -23.92
CA GLY A 471 -8.81 27.02 -24.20
C GLY A 471 -7.47 27.27 -23.49
N THR A 472 -7.21 28.50 -23.10
CA THR A 472 -5.97 28.93 -22.41
C THR A 472 -6.16 29.20 -20.91
N THR A 473 -7.38 29.10 -20.41
CA THR A 473 -7.70 29.37 -19.00
C THR A 473 -7.09 28.27 -18.12
N ALA A 474 -6.46 28.69 -17.02
CA ALA A 474 -5.97 27.74 -16.02
C ALA A 474 -7.12 27.00 -15.34
N PRO A 475 -7.02 25.68 -15.13
CA PRO A 475 -7.98 24.96 -14.33
C PRO A 475 -7.86 25.34 -12.86
N ARG A 476 -8.91 25.06 -12.10
CA ARG A 476 -8.89 25.11 -10.64
C ARG A 476 -8.74 23.71 -10.08
N PHE A 477 -8.08 23.63 -8.93
CA PHE A 477 -7.85 22.39 -8.20
C PHE A 477 -8.50 22.52 -6.82
N LEU A 478 -9.49 21.66 -6.54
CA LEU A 478 -10.08 21.55 -5.23
C LEU A 478 -9.38 20.46 -4.45
N VAL A 479 -8.88 20.80 -3.27
CA VAL A 479 -8.35 19.85 -2.30
C VAL A 479 -9.18 19.91 -1.03
N TRP A 480 -9.48 18.75 -0.48
CA TRP A 480 -10.03 18.57 0.85
C TRP A 480 -9.30 17.45 1.56
N ALA A 481 -8.74 17.75 2.72
CA ALA A 481 -8.08 16.82 3.61
C ALA A 481 -8.75 16.81 4.97
N LEU A 482 -9.01 15.64 5.53
CA LEU A 482 -9.56 15.43 6.87
C LEU A 482 -8.62 14.51 7.64
N ARG A 483 -8.26 14.89 8.88
CA ARG A 483 -7.40 14.07 9.74
C ARG A 483 -8.07 12.76 10.13
N ASP A 484 -7.28 11.80 10.52
CA ASP A 484 -7.72 10.67 11.33
C ASP A 484 -8.05 11.16 12.76
N ALA A 485 -9.17 10.74 13.30
CA ALA A 485 -9.60 11.15 14.65
C ALA A 485 -8.64 10.65 15.76
N HIS A 486 -7.91 9.56 15.50
CA HIS A 486 -7.00 8.90 16.44
C HIS A 486 -5.52 9.20 16.19
N ALA A 487 -5.20 9.98 15.15
CA ALA A 487 -3.84 10.34 14.78
C ALA A 487 -3.56 11.86 14.96
N GLY A 488 -2.50 12.36 14.35
CA GLY A 488 -2.04 13.73 14.45
C GLY A 488 -3.01 14.77 13.85
N TRP A 489 -2.75 16.04 14.13
CA TRP A 489 -3.43 17.16 13.51
C TRP A 489 -2.78 17.49 12.16
N LEU A 490 -3.57 17.89 11.16
CA LEU A 490 -3.04 18.31 9.88
C LEU A 490 -2.22 19.59 10.00
N GLN A 491 -1.01 19.56 9.41
CA GLN A 491 -0.14 20.73 9.37
C GLN A 491 -0.33 21.52 8.08
N ARG A 492 -0.31 20.84 6.92
CA ARG A 492 -0.43 21.46 5.61
C ARG A 492 -0.89 20.51 4.53
N VAL A 493 -1.37 21.11 3.45
CA VAL A 493 -1.67 20.41 2.20
C VAL A 493 -0.78 20.97 1.10
N GLN A 494 -0.19 20.09 0.34
CA GLN A 494 0.69 20.38 -0.79
C GLN A 494 0.09 19.87 -2.09
N ILE A 495 0.34 20.57 -3.19
CA ILE A 495 0.19 20.05 -4.55
C ILE A 495 1.59 19.91 -5.14
N VAL A 496 1.90 18.70 -5.58
CA VAL A 496 3.12 18.38 -6.34
C VAL A 496 2.76 18.41 -7.81
N LYS A 497 3.41 19.31 -8.57
CA LYS A 497 3.31 19.46 -10.01
C LYS A 497 4.55 18.87 -10.69
N GLY A 498 4.34 18.06 -11.74
CA GLY A 498 5.37 17.74 -12.71
C GLY A 498 4.91 18.19 -14.10
N TRP A 499 5.79 18.77 -14.91
CA TRP A 499 5.47 19.25 -16.26
C TRP A 499 6.66 19.10 -17.21
N ILE A 500 6.41 19.26 -18.51
CA ILE A 500 7.47 19.30 -19.52
C ILE A 500 7.79 20.76 -19.88
N GLU A 501 9.06 21.10 -19.82
CA GLU A 501 9.64 22.36 -20.26
C GLU A 501 10.90 22.05 -21.05
N ASP A 502 11.01 22.59 -22.27
CA ASP A 502 12.13 22.34 -23.18
C ASP A 502 12.48 20.86 -23.39
N GLY A 503 11.44 20.01 -23.45
CA GLY A 503 11.57 18.57 -23.65
C GLY A 503 12.03 17.77 -22.41
N LYS A 504 12.19 18.41 -21.26
CA LYS A 504 12.58 17.79 -19.99
C LYS A 504 11.51 17.93 -18.95
N ALA A 505 11.36 16.91 -18.13
CA ALA A 505 10.45 16.98 -17.01
C ALA A 505 11.01 17.84 -15.87
N GLN A 506 10.16 18.73 -15.36
CA GLN A 506 10.39 19.59 -14.21
C GLN A 506 9.44 19.17 -13.09
N GLU A 507 9.70 19.61 -11.87
CA GLU A 507 8.80 19.44 -10.73
C GLU A 507 8.82 20.64 -9.79
N ARG A 508 7.69 20.88 -9.13
CA ARG A 508 7.56 21.87 -8.06
C ARG A 508 6.52 21.43 -7.06
N VAL A 509 6.79 21.73 -5.78
CA VAL A 509 5.84 21.53 -4.69
C VAL A 509 5.28 22.90 -4.30
N PHE A 510 3.94 22.98 -4.13
CA PHE A 510 3.23 24.15 -3.67
C PHE A 510 2.46 23.80 -2.40
N ASP A 511 2.69 24.51 -1.30
CA ASP A 511 1.77 24.48 -0.18
C ASP A 511 0.50 25.27 -0.58
N VAL A 512 -0.66 24.65 -0.45
CA VAL A 512 -1.94 25.25 -0.91
C VAL A 512 -2.92 25.49 0.22
N ALA A 513 -2.68 24.89 1.39
CA ALA A 513 -3.39 25.16 2.64
C ALA A 513 -2.44 24.96 3.82
N CYS A 514 -2.50 25.87 4.79
CA CYS A 514 -1.71 25.82 6.03
C CYS A 514 -2.67 25.78 7.24
N SER A 515 -2.25 25.10 8.32
CA SER A 515 -2.97 25.15 9.60
C SER A 515 -2.73 26.46 10.36
N ASP A 516 -3.42 26.62 11.48
CA ASP A 516 -3.21 27.67 12.47
C ASP A 516 -3.34 29.12 11.91
N GLY A 517 -4.17 29.30 10.89
CA GLY A 517 -4.38 30.62 10.26
C GLY A 517 -3.21 31.09 9.41
N LEU A 518 -2.20 30.27 9.20
CA LEU A 518 -1.09 30.58 8.31
C LEU A 518 -1.54 30.52 6.84
N THR A 519 -0.85 31.27 5.99
CA THR A 519 -1.03 31.27 4.53
C THR A 519 0.29 30.95 3.84
N PRO A 520 0.27 30.29 2.66
CA PRO A 520 1.50 30.08 1.91
C PRO A 520 2.12 31.43 1.51
N ASP A 521 3.43 31.55 1.69
CA ASP A 521 4.19 32.71 1.21
C ASP A 521 4.07 32.85 -0.30
N SER A 522 3.83 34.07 -0.79
CA SER A 522 3.54 34.33 -2.21
C SER A 522 4.73 34.07 -3.14
N THR A 523 5.96 34.07 -2.64
CA THR A 523 7.20 33.89 -3.42
C THR A 523 7.67 32.45 -3.39
N THR A 524 7.76 31.90 -2.16
CA THR A 524 8.27 30.52 -1.96
C THR A 524 7.20 29.46 -2.15
N HIS A 525 5.92 29.83 -2.01
CA HIS A 525 4.76 28.93 -1.96
C HIS A 525 4.88 27.90 -0.84
N ARG A 526 5.40 28.30 0.33
CA ARG A 526 5.54 27.46 1.53
C ARG A 526 4.77 28.04 2.70
N CYS A 527 4.17 27.14 3.48
CA CYS A 527 3.65 27.47 4.79
C CYS A 527 4.80 27.75 5.75
N GLY A 528 4.61 28.73 6.65
CA GLY A 528 5.48 28.89 7.80
C GLY A 528 5.44 27.69 8.75
N ASP A 529 6.34 27.67 9.72
CA ASP A 529 6.28 26.74 10.84
C ASP A 529 5.07 27.08 11.74
N ASN A 530 4.23 26.10 12.02
CA ASN A 530 3.08 26.30 12.91
C ASN A 530 3.43 26.16 14.40
N GLY A 531 4.70 25.83 14.72
CA GLY A 531 5.21 25.67 16.08
C GLY A 531 4.70 24.43 16.81
N ALA A 532 4.30 23.38 16.07
CA ALA A 532 3.94 22.09 16.67
C ALA A 532 5.20 21.39 17.21
N THR A 533 5.12 20.83 18.42
CA THR A 533 6.25 20.21 19.12
C THR A 533 5.89 18.82 19.62
N VAL A 534 6.92 18.00 19.88
CA VAL A 534 6.84 16.69 20.52
C VAL A 534 7.75 16.65 21.73
N ASP A 535 7.23 16.29 22.90
CA ASP A 535 8.06 15.98 24.07
C ASP A 535 8.57 14.53 23.94
N LEU A 536 9.85 14.36 23.61
CA LEU A 536 10.44 13.03 23.41
C LEU A 536 10.52 12.17 24.68
N ARG A 537 10.28 12.74 25.87
CA ARG A 537 10.27 11.99 27.14
C ARG A 537 8.93 11.31 27.40
N THR A 538 7.88 11.77 26.76
CA THR A 538 6.51 11.29 26.98
C THR A 538 5.81 10.97 25.66
N CYS A 539 6.35 11.39 24.56
CA CYS A 539 5.72 11.42 23.23
C CYS A 539 4.41 12.25 23.19
N ALA A 540 4.22 13.15 24.12
CA ALA A 540 3.12 14.11 24.08
C ALA A 540 3.33 15.10 22.92
N VAL A 541 2.26 15.38 22.18
CA VAL A 541 2.24 16.32 21.06
C VAL A 541 1.48 17.59 21.44
N SER A 542 1.73 18.69 20.72
CA SER A 542 0.98 19.94 20.91
C SER A 542 -0.50 19.73 20.56
N GLU A 543 -1.40 19.93 21.54
CA GLU A 543 -2.85 19.74 21.37
C GLU A 543 -3.55 20.94 20.69
N ASN A 544 -2.92 22.12 20.71
CA ASN A 544 -3.48 23.39 20.23
C ASN A 544 -2.89 23.84 18.89
N LYS A 545 -2.25 22.94 18.15
CA LYS A 545 -1.62 23.18 16.86
C LYS A 545 -2.15 22.22 15.80
N GLY A 546 -2.30 22.73 14.58
CA GLY A 546 -2.80 21.97 13.45
C GLY A 546 -4.31 22.13 13.21
N ALA A 547 -4.83 21.45 12.23
CA ALA A 547 -6.22 21.53 11.79
C ALA A 547 -6.90 20.15 11.76
N VAL A 548 -8.21 20.13 12.04
CA VAL A 548 -9.05 18.93 11.83
C VAL A 548 -9.20 18.63 10.35
N GLU A 549 -9.39 19.70 9.57
CA GLU A 549 -9.49 19.63 8.12
C GLU A 549 -8.80 20.84 7.48
N LEU A 550 -8.32 20.63 6.26
CA LEU A 550 -7.78 21.69 5.42
C LEU A 550 -8.45 21.62 4.04
N ARG A 551 -8.81 22.78 3.50
CA ARG A 551 -9.48 22.92 2.21
C ARG A 551 -8.82 24.02 1.39
N SER A 552 -8.79 23.85 0.09
CA SER A 552 -8.29 24.88 -0.83
C SER A 552 -8.90 24.73 -2.20
N LEU A 553 -9.28 25.84 -2.80
CA LEU A 553 -9.58 25.95 -4.22
C LEU A 553 -8.45 26.76 -4.86
N TRP A 554 -7.47 26.06 -5.40
CA TRP A 554 -6.20 26.61 -5.87
C TRP A 554 -6.12 26.67 -7.39
N SER A 555 -5.41 27.67 -7.90
CA SER A 555 -5.02 27.77 -9.31
C SER A 555 -3.50 27.79 -9.41
N ASP A 556 -2.96 27.05 -10.36
CA ASP A 556 -1.51 27.00 -10.61
C ASP A 556 -1.00 28.35 -11.11
N PRO A 557 -0.17 29.08 -10.33
CA PRO A 557 0.36 30.38 -10.76
C PRO A 557 1.38 30.26 -11.91
N THR A 558 1.83 29.06 -12.21
CA THR A 558 2.80 28.76 -13.28
C THR A 558 2.18 27.92 -14.41
N PHE A 559 0.84 27.97 -14.53
CA PHE A 559 0.15 27.19 -15.56
C PHE A 559 0.47 27.69 -16.98
N ASP A 560 0.85 26.76 -17.84
CA ASP A 560 0.91 26.98 -19.30
C ASP A 560 0.04 25.93 -19.99
N ALA A 561 -0.98 26.40 -20.72
CA ALA A 561 -1.94 25.53 -21.38
C ALA A 561 -1.32 24.60 -22.44
N ARG A 562 -0.10 24.88 -22.91
CA ARG A 562 0.62 24.07 -23.89
C ARG A 562 1.44 22.94 -23.27
N GLN A 563 1.70 23.00 -21.96
CA GLN A 563 2.56 22.06 -21.27
C GLN A 563 1.76 20.87 -20.73
N ARG A 564 2.19 19.65 -21.03
CA ARG A 564 1.70 18.45 -20.34
C ARG A 564 2.16 18.49 -18.89
N ALA A 565 1.26 18.11 -17.96
CA ALA A 565 1.57 18.11 -16.55
C ALA A 565 0.82 16.99 -15.82
N PHE A 566 1.33 16.61 -14.66
CA PHE A 566 0.55 15.90 -13.64
C PHE A 566 0.52 16.73 -12.36
N TYR A 567 -0.53 16.52 -11.57
CA TYR A 567 -0.70 17.12 -10.26
C TYR A 567 -1.17 16.04 -9.29
N TYR A 568 -0.58 15.96 -8.11
CA TYR A 568 -1.12 15.15 -7.01
C TYR A 568 -0.98 15.88 -5.69
N VAL A 569 -1.82 15.50 -4.71
CA VAL A 569 -1.82 16.09 -3.36
C VAL A 569 -0.93 15.27 -2.45
N ARG A 570 -0.20 15.97 -1.57
CA ARG A 570 0.42 15.42 -0.38
C ARG A 570 -0.08 16.17 0.85
N VAL A 571 -0.59 15.45 1.85
CA VAL A 571 -1.06 15.98 3.13
C VAL A 571 -0.04 15.60 4.19
N LEU A 572 0.31 16.52 5.07
CA LEU A 572 1.23 16.28 6.18
C LEU A 572 0.53 16.55 7.52
N GLU A 573 0.70 15.62 8.47
CA GLU A 573 0.36 15.85 9.88
C GLU A 573 1.46 16.63 10.60
N ASN A 574 1.16 17.13 11.78
CA ASN A 574 2.17 17.61 12.74
C ASN A 574 3.10 16.46 13.14
N PRO A 575 4.33 16.74 13.59
CA PRO A 575 5.25 15.71 14.05
C PRO A 575 4.70 14.94 15.26
N SER A 576 4.98 13.63 15.29
CA SER A 576 4.74 12.72 16.40
C SER A 576 5.99 11.85 16.64
N CYS A 577 6.02 11.07 17.73
CA CYS A 577 7.11 10.12 17.94
C CYS A 577 7.08 9.00 16.90
N ARG A 578 8.26 8.70 16.31
CA ARG A 578 8.46 7.51 15.50
C ARG A 578 8.41 6.25 16.39
N TRP A 579 7.99 5.12 15.83
CA TRP A 579 7.86 3.84 16.56
C TRP A 579 9.12 3.46 17.36
N SER A 580 10.30 3.73 16.81
CA SER A 580 11.58 3.45 17.49
C SER A 580 11.78 4.30 18.75
N THR A 581 11.24 5.51 18.82
CA THR A 581 11.21 6.35 20.01
C THR A 581 10.23 5.80 21.05
N TRP A 582 9.05 5.31 20.61
CA TRP A 582 8.10 4.63 21.49
C TRP A 582 8.68 3.37 22.12
N ASP A 583 9.45 2.58 21.36
CA ASP A 583 10.14 1.41 21.91
C ASP A 583 11.16 1.79 22.98
N ALA A 584 11.98 2.80 22.71
CA ALA A 584 12.98 3.30 23.68
C ALA A 584 12.32 3.82 24.96
N LEU A 585 11.25 4.61 24.82
CA LEU A 585 10.49 5.13 25.96
C LEU A 585 9.93 4.00 26.83
N ARG A 586 9.32 2.98 26.23
CA ARG A 586 8.78 1.80 26.96
C ARG A 586 9.86 0.97 27.64
N ALA A 587 11.03 0.91 27.03
CA ALA A 587 12.18 0.22 27.61
C ALA A 587 12.95 1.06 28.65
N GLY A 588 12.59 2.33 28.85
CA GLY A 588 13.27 3.23 29.77
C GLY A 588 14.71 3.55 29.36
N VAL A 589 15.01 3.59 28.05
CA VAL A 589 16.33 3.90 27.49
C VAL A 589 16.25 5.11 26.56
N GLU A 590 17.40 5.74 26.29
CA GLU A 590 17.50 6.80 25.29
C GLU A 590 17.19 6.28 23.88
N PRO A 591 16.44 7.04 23.05
CA PRO A 591 16.20 6.68 21.66
C PRO A 591 17.50 6.56 20.86
N ASN A 592 17.55 5.63 19.90
CA ASN A 592 18.70 5.40 19.04
C ASN A 592 19.17 6.72 18.38
N PRO A 593 20.41 7.20 18.64
CA PRO A 593 20.89 8.50 18.15
C PRO A 593 20.96 8.60 16.62
N LYS A 594 21.03 7.46 15.93
CA LYS A 594 21.14 7.39 14.46
C LYS A 594 19.79 7.40 13.73
N LEU A 595 18.67 7.30 14.46
CA LEU A 595 17.34 7.28 13.87
C LEU A 595 16.61 8.62 14.07
N PRO A 596 15.71 9.00 13.15
CA PRO A 596 14.74 10.06 13.41
C PRO A 596 13.95 9.77 14.68
N LYS A 597 13.79 10.78 15.54
CA LYS A 597 13.01 10.65 16.78
C LYS A 597 11.51 10.83 16.54
N THR A 598 11.21 11.62 15.53
CA THR A 598 9.84 12.00 15.16
C THR A 598 9.58 11.64 13.71
N ILE A 599 8.30 11.52 13.39
CA ILE A 599 7.77 11.31 12.05
C ILE A 599 6.66 12.31 11.79
N GLN A 600 6.47 12.71 10.53
CA GLN A 600 5.28 13.42 10.08
C GLN A 600 4.53 12.53 9.10
N GLU A 601 3.48 11.92 9.60
CA GLU A 601 2.61 11.05 8.83
C GLU A 601 1.99 11.82 7.68
N ARG A 602 1.67 11.11 6.62
CA ARG A 602 1.23 11.73 5.38
C ARG A 602 0.26 10.89 4.57
N ALA A 603 -0.43 11.56 3.65
CA ALA A 603 -1.25 10.93 2.64
C ALA A 603 -0.95 11.51 1.26
N TRP A 604 -1.16 10.70 0.21
CA TRP A 604 -0.91 11.09 -1.19
C TRP A 604 -2.09 10.68 -2.05
N SER A 605 -2.68 11.64 -2.79
CA SER A 605 -3.69 11.30 -3.80
C SER A 605 -3.08 10.70 -5.05
N SER A 606 -3.85 9.91 -5.79
CA SER A 606 -3.50 9.60 -7.18
C SER A 606 -3.41 10.88 -8.02
N PRO A 607 -2.55 10.92 -9.06
CA PRO A 607 -2.40 12.09 -9.92
C PRO A 607 -3.64 12.41 -10.75
N ILE A 608 -3.79 13.69 -11.11
CA ILE A 608 -4.60 14.16 -12.25
C ILE A 608 -3.62 14.59 -13.34
N TRP A 609 -3.83 14.12 -14.56
CA TRP A 609 -2.99 14.47 -15.71
C TRP A 609 -3.65 15.55 -16.55
N TYR A 610 -2.99 16.68 -16.68
CA TYR A 610 -3.38 17.72 -17.64
C TYR A 610 -2.88 17.35 -19.05
N VAL A 611 -3.81 17.29 -20.00
CA VAL A 611 -3.56 16.87 -21.38
C VAL A 611 -3.88 18.03 -22.32
N PRO A 612 -2.86 18.74 -22.87
CA PRO A 612 -3.08 19.78 -23.85
C PRO A 612 -3.62 19.20 -25.16
N GLN A 613 -4.40 20.01 -25.90
CA GLN A 613 -4.79 19.70 -27.27
C GLN A 613 -3.55 19.84 -28.16
N THR A 614 -3.30 18.84 -29.00
CA THR A 614 -2.20 18.83 -29.98
C THR A 614 -2.56 19.64 -31.21
#